data_693a0bc9865d52183cc49aa241d36395
#
_entry.id   693a0bc9865d52183cc49aa241d36395
#
_cell.length_a   1.000
_cell.length_b   1.000
_cell.length_c   1.000
_cell.angle_alpha   90.00
_cell.angle_beta   90.00
_cell.angle_gamma   90.00
#
_symmetry.space_group_name_H-M   'P 1'
#
loop_
_entity.id
_entity.type
_entity.pdbx_description
1 polymer ?
#
loop_
_entity_poly.entity_id
_entity_poly.type
_entity_poly.pdbx_seq_one_letter_code
_entity_poly.pdbx_strand_id
1 'polypeptide(L)'
;MEEPRRLGGRYELGSVLGRGGMAEVHLAHDTRLGRTVAVKTLRVDLARDPSFQARFRREAQSAASLNHPSIVAVYDTGEDYVDGVSIPYIVMEYVDGSTLRELLHSGRKLLPERSMEMTTGVLQALEYSHRAGIVHRDIKPANVMLTRTGQVKVMDFGIARAMGDSGMTMTQTAAVIGTAQYLSPEQAKGEQVDARSDLYSTGCLLYELLTVRPPFVGDSPVAVAYQHVREEPQPPSTYDPEITPDMDAIVLKALAKDPDYRYQSADEMRADIEAALDGQPVAATAALGGVYA
;
A
#
# COMPACT_ATOMS: atom_id res chain seq x y z
N MET A 1 18.70 28.37 20.78
CA MET A 1 18.29 27.45 19.71
C MET A 1 18.67 26.07 20.19
N GLU A 2 17.66 25.20 20.38
CA GLU A 2 17.95 23.80 20.71
C GLU A 2 18.65 23.16 19.52
N GLU A 3 19.70 22.39 19.79
CA GLU A 3 20.36 21.61 18.76
C GLU A 3 19.36 20.57 18.23
N PRO A 4 19.31 20.34 16.87
CA PRO A 4 18.44 19.33 16.30
C PRO A 4 18.81 17.95 16.85
N ARG A 5 17.78 17.15 17.16
CA ARG A 5 17.97 15.79 17.65
C ARG A 5 18.67 14.96 16.59
N ARG A 6 19.75 14.28 16.97
CA ARG A 6 20.47 13.34 16.11
C ARG A 6 20.23 11.90 16.53
N LEU A 7 19.90 11.06 15.58
CA LEU A 7 19.79 9.62 15.80
C LEU A 7 21.09 8.94 15.36
N GLY A 8 21.60 8.07 16.22
CA GLY A 8 22.85 7.36 15.97
C GLY A 8 24.05 8.27 15.73
N GLY A 9 24.01 9.52 16.19
CA GLY A 9 25.05 10.54 15.94
C GLY A 9 25.19 10.96 14.48
N ARG A 10 24.27 10.57 13.61
CA ARG A 10 24.37 10.74 12.16
C ARG A 10 23.17 11.46 11.52
N TYR A 11 21.96 11.13 11.93
CA TYR A 11 20.75 11.61 11.27
C TYR A 11 20.13 12.77 12.08
N GLU A 12 20.21 13.98 11.53
CA GLU A 12 19.58 15.15 12.13
C GLU A 12 18.11 15.19 11.78
N LEU A 13 17.24 15.09 12.78
CA LEU A 13 15.80 15.12 12.58
C LEU A 13 15.33 16.55 12.30
N GLY A 14 14.52 16.67 11.26
CA GLY A 14 13.82 17.90 10.89
C GLY A 14 12.32 17.81 11.18
N SER A 15 11.51 18.37 10.28
CA SER A 15 10.06 18.41 10.41
C SER A 15 9.43 17.03 10.36
N VAL A 16 8.30 16.88 11.03
CA VAL A 16 7.49 15.66 10.98
C VAL A 16 6.78 15.60 9.63
N LEU A 17 7.00 14.52 8.87
CA LEU A 17 6.34 14.26 7.60
C LEU A 17 5.00 13.55 7.79
N GLY A 18 4.87 12.73 8.83
CA GLY A 18 3.66 12.00 9.13
C GLY A 18 3.70 11.33 10.49
N ARG A 19 2.51 11.04 11.01
CA ARG A 19 2.32 10.30 12.27
C ARG A 19 1.33 9.18 12.02
N GLY A 20 1.74 7.96 12.39
CA GLY A 20 0.88 6.79 12.36
C GLY A 20 0.52 6.31 13.76
N GLY A 21 -0.20 5.19 13.86
CA GLY A 21 -0.57 4.60 15.14
C GLY A 21 0.60 4.15 16.00
N MET A 22 1.72 3.78 15.39
CA MET A 22 2.89 3.20 16.05
C MET A 22 4.15 4.06 15.92
N ALA A 23 4.25 4.85 14.85
CA ALA A 23 5.49 5.48 14.44
C ALA A 23 5.29 6.93 14.00
N GLU A 24 6.38 7.67 14.02
CA GLU A 24 6.48 9.00 13.42
C GLU A 24 7.53 8.96 12.30
N VAL A 25 7.27 9.68 11.22
CA VAL A 25 8.22 9.85 10.13
C VAL A 25 8.70 11.29 10.10
N HIS A 26 10.01 11.48 10.14
CA HIS A 26 10.66 12.79 10.09
C HIS A 26 11.44 12.95 8.82
N LEU A 27 11.42 14.15 8.26
CA LEU A 27 12.46 14.59 7.34
C LEU A 27 13.77 14.65 8.13
N ALA A 28 14.86 14.16 7.56
CA ALA A 28 16.15 14.17 8.23
C ALA A 28 17.28 14.44 7.27
N HIS A 29 18.41 14.89 7.83
CA HIS A 29 19.65 15.08 7.08
C HIS A 29 20.68 14.03 7.52
N ASP A 30 21.16 13.25 6.57
CA ASP A 30 22.29 12.34 6.78
C ASP A 30 23.57 13.15 6.75
N THR A 31 24.17 13.38 7.92
CA THR A 31 25.37 14.20 8.05
C THR A 31 26.61 13.54 7.47
N ARG A 32 26.60 12.21 7.32
CA ARG A 32 27.73 11.46 6.80
C ARG A 32 27.78 11.45 5.28
N LEU A 33 26.62 11.25 4.62
CA LEU A 33 26.52 11.21 3.16
C LEU A 33 26.04 12.53 2.55
N GLY A 34 25.64 13.49 3.38
CA GLY A 34 25.22 14.82 2.92
C GLY A 34 23.93 14.80 2.10
N ARG A 35 22.97 13.95 2.45
CA ARG A 35 21.70 13.83 1.72
C ARG A 35 20.49 13.89 2.63
N THR A 36 19.35 14.29 2.07
CA THR A 36 18.06 14.24 2.72
C THR A 36 17.52 12.82 2.72
N VAL A 37 16.99 12.39 3.86
CA VAL A 37 16.37 11.08 4.07
C VAL A 37 15.06 11.23 4.83
N ALA A 38 14.27 10.19 4.89
CA ALA A 38 13.14 10.06 5.79
C ALA A 38 13.49 9.07 6.89
N VAL A 39 13.17 9.40 8.14
CA VAL A 39 13.44 8.51 9.28
C VAL A 39 12.14 8.19 9.98
N LYS A 40 11.83 6.91 10.06
CA LYS A 40 10.68 6.38 10.80
C LYS A 40 11.15 5.89 12.15
N THR A 41 10.55 6.44 13.22
CA THR A 41 10.86 6.06 14.60
C THR A 41 9.64 5.47 15.27
N LEU A 42 9.85 4.46 16.12
CA LEU A 42 8.79 3.99 16.99
C LEU A 42 8.45 5.11 17.99
N ARG A 43 7.15 5.33 18.23
CA ARG A 43 6.72 6.34 19.20
C ARG A 43 7.26 6.04 20.59
N VAL A 44 7.76 7.07 21.29
CA VAL A 44 8.40 6.94 22.60
C VAL A 44 7.46 6.30 23.63
N ASP A 45 6.18 6.66 23.61
CA ASP A 45 5.16 6.11 24.49
C ASP A 45 4.91 4.61 24.29
N LEU A 46 5.19 4.08 23.09
CA LEU A 46 5.05 2.66 22.74
C LEU A 46 6.36 1.87 22.85
N ALA A 47 7.49 2.56 22.95
CA ALA A 47 8.82 1.93 22.91
C ALA A 47 9.12 1.07 24.14
N ARG A 48 8.37 1.22 25.22
CA ARG A 48 8.50 0.39 26.43
C ARG A 48 7.82 -0.98 26.32
N ASP A 49 6.94 -1.15 25.33
CA ASP A 49 6.24 -2.41 25.09
C ASP A 49 7.07 -3.29 24.14
N PRO A 50 7.56 -4.47 24.61
CA PRO A 50 8.36 -5.36 23.78
C PRO A 50 7.65 -5.85 22.50
N SER A 51 6.33 -5.92 22.52
CA SER A 51 5.55 -6.35 21.37
C SER A 51 5.60 -5.34 20.22
N PHE A 52 5.51 -4.04 20.51
CA PHE A 52 5.67 -2.99 19.54
C PHE A 52 7.09 -2.91 19.00
N GLN A 53 8.10 -3.09 19.85
CA GLN A 53 9.49 -3.13 19.40
C GLN A 53 9.77 -4.31 18.46
N ALA A 54 9.31 -5.50 18.82
CA ALA A 54 9.48 -6.68 17.98
C ALA A 54 8.79 -6.53 16.63
N ARG A 55 7.60 -5.94 16.61
CA ARG A 55 6.82 -5.65 15.41
C ARG A 55 7.55 -4.64 14.52
N PHE A 56 8.04 -3.55 15.10
CA PHE A 56 8.78 -2.52 14.37
C PHE A 56 10.05 -3.09 13.73
N ARG A 57 10.81 -3.91 14.46
CA ARG A 57 12.02 -4.55 13.94
C ARG A 57 11.74 -5.53 12.80
N ARG A 58 10.63 -6.28 12.86
CA ARG A 58 10.20 -7.17 11.76
C ARG A 58 9.85 -6.37 10.51
N GLU A 59 9.16 -5.26 10.67
CA GLU A 59 8.90 -4.30 9.58
C GLU A 59 10.20 -3.88 8.91
N ALA A 60 11.15 -3.44 9.71
CA ALA A 60 12.44 -2.96 9.23
C ALA A 60 13.17 -4.04 8.41
N GLN A 61 13.17 -5.28 8.89
CA GLN A 61 13.82 -6.40 8.20
C GLN A 61 13.14 -6.74 6.88
N SER A 62 11.81 -6.79 6.85
CA SER A 62 11.06 -7.06 5.63
C SER A 62 11.29 -5.97 4.59
N ALA A 63 11.23 -4.70 4.98
CA ALA A 63 11.46 -3.58 4.08
C ALA A 63 12.90 -3.52 3.58
N ALA A 64 13.87 -3.83 4.44
CA ALA A 64 15.30 -3.80 4.10
C ALA A 64 15.70 -4.86 3.06
N SER A 65 14.95 -5.95 2.95
CA SER A 65 15.22 -7.01 1.97
C SER A 65 14.75 -6.66 0.55
N LEU A 66 13.97 -5.59 0.38
CA LEU A 66 13.39 -5.18 -0.89
C LEU A 66 14.22 -4.06 -1.52
N ASN A 67 14.64 -4.26 -2.78
CA ASN A 67 15.38 -3.26 -3.55
C ASN A 67 14.82 -3.21 -4.97
N HIS A 68 13.95 -2.24 -5.23
CA HIS A 68 13.28 -2.05 -6.51
C HIS A 68 12.95 -0.57 -6.73
N PRO A 69 13.04 -0.06 -7.98
CA PRO A 69 12.75 1.36 -8.26
C PRO A 69 11.34 1.81 -7.88
N SER A 70 10.37 0.92 -7.89
CA SER A 70 8.98 1.21 -7.51
C SER A 70 8.68 0.98 -6.03
N ILE A 71 9.70 0.72 -5.22
CA ILE A 71 9.60 0.53 -3.76
C ILE A 71 10.51 1.56 -3.09
N VAL A 72 10.00 2.23 -2.05
CA VAL A 72 10.80 3.14 -1.24
C VAL A 72 11.95 2.36 -0.59
N ALA A 73 13.19 2.78 -0.85
CA ALA A 73 14.37 2.06 -0.39
C ALA A 73 14.60 2.27 1.12
N VAL A 74 15.03 1.24 1.80
CA VAL A 74 15.57 1.32 3.17
C VAL A 74 17.08 1.41 3.08
N TYR A 75 17.63 2.46 3.67
CA TYR A 75 19.08 2.72 3.65
C TYR A 75 19.80 2.19 4.87
N ASP A 76 19.15 2.25 6.04
CA ASP A 76 19.77 1.89 7.32
C ASP A 76 18.70 1.61 8.36
N THR A 77 19.08 0.90 9.40
CA THR A 77 18.27 0.68 10.60
C THR A 77 19.15 0.86 11.82
N GLY A 78 18.58 1.31 12.93
CA GLY A 78 19.33 1.45 14.16
C GLY A 78 18.43 1.61 15.37
N GLU A 79 19.06 1.83 16.48
CA GLU A 79 18.39 2.10 17.77
C GLU A 79 19.04 3.31 18.43
N ASP A 80 18.19 4.15 19.01
CA ASP A 80 18.60 5.28 19.84
C ASP A 80 18.00 5.12 21.24
N TYR A 81 18.52 5.85 22.20
CA TYR A 81 18.07 5.75 23.58
C TYR A 81 17.51 7.08 24.04
N VAL A 82 16.29 7.05 24.60
CA VAL A 82 15.64 8.17 25.24
C VAL A 82 15.26 7.74 26.66
N ASP A 83 15.81 8.41 27.67
CA ASP A 83 15.58 8.09 29.08
C ASP A 83 15.82 6.60 29.42
N GLY A 84 16.85 6.00 28.82
CA GLY A 84 17.21 4.59 29.02
C GLY A 84 16.35 3.59 28.24
N VAL A 85 15.40 4.06 27.43
CA VAL A 85 14.53 3.21 26.59
C VAL A 85 15.07 3.19 25.18
N SER A 86 15.24 1.97 24.63
CA SER A 86 15.64 1.78 23.24
C SER A 86 14.50 2.15 22.29
N ILE A 87 14.78 3.02 21.33
CA ILE A 87 13.86 3.45 20.30
C ILE A 87 14.43 3.04 18.93
N PRO A 88 13.86 2.01 18.31
CA PRO A 88 14.29 1.61 16.98
C PRO A 88 13.87 2.61 15.91
N TYR A 89 14.70 2.77 14.89
CA TYR A 89 14.41 3.63 13.75
C TYR A 89 14.79 2.98 12.43
N ILE A 90 14.14 3.43 11.36
CA ILE A 90 14.41 3.03 9.97
C ILE A 90 14.74 4.28 9.18
N VAL A 91 15.88 4.27 8.48
CA VAL A 91 16.27 5.34 7.55
C VAL A 91 15.91 4.89 6.14
N MET A 92 15.14 5.70 5.44
CA MET A 92 14.64 5.37 4.12
C MET A 92 14.81 6.52 3.14
N GLU A 93 14.65 6.20 1.89
CA GLU A 93 14.60 7.14 0.80
C GLU A 93 13.56 8.22 1.08
N TYR A 94 13.95 9.49 0.93
CA TYR A 94 12.99 10.59 0.89
C TYR A 94 12.45 10.73 -0.52
N VAL A 95 11.13 10.59 -0.66
CA VAL A 95 10.45 10.75 -1.94
C VAL A 95 9.82 12.14 -2.00
N ASP A 96 10.34 12.97 -2.91
CA ASP A 96 9.77 14.29 -3.16
C ASP A 96 8.54 14.16 -4.07
N GLY A 97 7.39 14.35 -3.49
CA GLY A 97 6.11 14.19 -4.18
C GLY A 97 4.94 14.17 -3.19
N SER A 98 3.88 13.49 -3.57
CA SER A 98 2.69 13.34 -2.72
C SER A 98 2.24 11.90 -2.66
N THR A 99 1.47 11.54 -1.63
CA THR A 99 0.78 10.26 -1.60
C THR A 99 -0.40 10.29 -2.57
N LEU A 100 -0.85 9.12 -3.02
CA LEU A 100 -2.08 9.03 -3.82
C LEU A 100 -3.30 9.47 -3.01
N ARG A 101 -3.27 9.31 -1.68
CA ARG A 101 -4.31 9.84 -0.81
C ARG A 101 -4.41 11.36 -0.90
N GLU A 102 -3.28 12.06 -0.82
CA GLU A 102 -3.25 13.52 -0.98
C GLU A 102 -3.76 13.94 -2.38
N LEU A 103 -3.38 13.19 -3.41
CA LEU A 103 -3.85 13.43 -4.78
C LEU A 103 -5.37 13.27 -4.89
N LEU A 104 -5.94 12.22 -4.32
CA LEU A 104 -7.39 11.98 -4.31
C LEU A 104 -8.13 13.04 -3.51
N HIS A 105 -7.59 13.48 -2.38
CA HIS A 105 -8.18 14.54 -1.55
C HIS A 105 -8.10 15.93 -2.19
N SER A 106 -7.21 16.15 -3.15
CA SER A 106 -7.12 17.42 -3.88
C SER A 106 -8.33 17.68 -4.78
N GLY A 107 -9.19 16.68 -5.00
CA GLY A 107 -10.36 16.77 -5.85
C GLY A 107 -10.07 16.75 -7.35
N ARG A 108 -8.82 16.56 -7.76
CA ARG A 108 -8.45 16.42 -9.16
C ARG A 108 -8.90 15.10 -9.71
N LYS A 109 -9.71 15.14 -10.76
CA LYS A 109 -10.05 13.96 -11.54
C LYS A 109 -8.85 13.57 -12.41
N LEU A 110 -8.44 12.33 -12.29
CA LEU A 110 -7.40 11.77 -13.14
C LEU A 110 -8.01 11.24 -14.45
N LEU A 111 -7.23 11.30 -15.54
CA LEU A 111 -7.59 10.57 -16.74
C LEU A 111 -7.56 9.06 -16.44
N PRO A 112 -8.53 8.27 -16.93
CA PRO A 112 -8.53 6.83 -16.68
C PRO A 112 -7.23 6.14 -17.06
N GLU A 113 -6.62 6.52 -18.19
CA GLU A 113 -5.34 5.99 -18.65
C GLU A 113 -4.23 6.25 -17.63
N ARG A 114 -4.24 7.42 -17.01
CA ARG A 114 -3.24 7.77 -15.99
C ARG A 114 -3.41 6.93 -14.72
N SER A 115 -4.64 6.67 -14.31
CA SER A 115 -4.94 5.77 -13.18
C SER A 115 -4.43 4.36 -13.47
N MET A 116 -4.59 3.89 -14.69
CA MET A 116 -4.10 2.59 -15.15
C MET A 116 -2.56 2.53 -15.13
N GLU A 117 -1.89 3.55 -15.65
CA GLU A 117 -0.42 3.64 -15.63
C GLU A 117 0.15 3.62 -14.23
N MET A 118 -0.41 4.39 -13.30
CA MET A 118 0.02 4.38 -11.90
C MET A 118 -0.13 3.01 -11.26
N THR A 119 -1.20 2.30 -11.59
CA THR A 119 -1.44 0.94 -11.08
C THR A 119 -0.41 -0.05 -11.61
N THR A 120 0.08 0.10 -12.84
CA THR A 120 1.18 -0.76 -13.33
C THR A 120 2.44 -0.64 -12.48
N GLY A 121 2.76 0.56 -12.03
CA GLY A 121 3.90 0.78 -11.13
C GLY A 121 3.73 0.08 -9.77
N VAL A 122 2.54 0.14 -9.21
CA VAL A 122 2.20 -0.61 -7.98
C VAL A 122 2.37 -2.11 -8.18
N LEU A 123 1.88 -2.64 -9.31
CA LEU A 123 1.96 -4.06 -9.62
C LEU A 123 3.40 -4.53 -9.86
N GLN A 124 4.27 -3.69 -10.43
CA GLN A 124 5.69 -3.99 -10.54
C GLN A 124 6.35 -4.14 -9.17
N ALA A 125 6.04 -3.25 -8.25
CA ALA A 125 6.51 -3.34 -6.87
C ALA A 125 6.02 -4.62 -6.19
N LEU A 126 4.74 -4.94 -6.34
CA LEU A 126 4.14 -6.13 -5.74
C LEU A 126 4.71 -7.43 -6.32
N GLU A 127 4.91 -7.51 -7.64
CA GLU A 127 5.52 -8.70 -8.23
C GLU A 127 6.90 -8.96 -7.66
N TYR A 128 7.70 -7.91 -7.53
CA TYR A 128 9.02 -8.03 -6.91
C TYR A 128 8.93 -8.55 -5.47
N SER A 129 8.05 -7.95 -4.64
CA SER A 129 7.92 -8.37 -3.24
C SER A 129 7.36 -9.78 -3.10
N HIS A 130 6.39 -10.16 -3.93
CA HIS A 130 5.80 -11.50 -3.93
C HIS A 130 6.82 -12.57 -4.31
N ARG A 131 7.70 -12.31 -5.28
CA ARG A 131 8.80 -13.21 -5.64
C ARG A 131 9.82 -13.36 -4.51
N ALA A 132 9.96 -12.34 -3.67
CA ALA A 132 10.78 -12.41 -2.46
C ALA A 132 10.06 -13.07 -1.27
N GLY A 133 8.84 -13.57 -1.47
CA GLY A 133 8.03 -14.19 -0.43
C GLY A 133 7.34 -13.22 0.51
N ILE A 134 7.21 -11.95 0.14
CA ILE A 134 6.63 -10.90 0.98
C ILE A 134 5.31 -10.42 0.40
N VAL A 135 4.25 -10.50 1.19
CA VAL A 135 2.93 -9.94 0.90
C VAL A 135 2.81 -8.61 1.64
N HIS A 136 2.39 -7.56 0.94
CA HIS A 136 2.32 -6.21 1.52
C HIS A 136 1.26 -6.11 2.63
N ARG A 137 0.05 -6.59 2.36
CA ARG A 137 -1.14 -6.63 3.25
C ARG A 137 -1.83 -5.30 3.52
N ASP A 138 -1.26 -4.18 3.09
CA ASP A 138 -1.83 -2.84 3.37
C ASP A 138 -1.69 -1.89 2.16
N ILE A 139 -1.99 -2.39 0.96
CA ILE A 139 -2.03 -1.55 -0.24
C ILE A 139 -3.23 -0.61 -0.15
N LYS A 140 -2.95 0.68 -0.15
CA LYS A 140 -3.93 1.77 -0.08
C LYS A 140 -3.30 3.08 -0.57
N PRO A 141 -4.10 4.11 -0.90
CA PRO A 141 -3.56 5.38 -1.42
C PRO A 141 -2.52 6.04 -0.52
N ALA A 142 -2.65 5.92 0.80
CA ALA A 142 -1.70 6.50 1.77
C ALA A 142 -0.31 5.85 1.71
N ASN A 143 -0.19 4.63 1.18
CA ASN A 143 1.04 3.86 1.10
C ASN A 143 1.67 3.85 -0.30
N VAL A 144 1.20 4.70 -1.20
CA VAL A 144 1.78 4.86 -2.53
C VAL A 144 2.13 6.32 -2.75
N MET A 145 3.42 6.57 -3.01
CA MET A 145 3.92 7.91 -3.35
C MET A 145 3.92 8.11 -4.85
N LEU A 146 3.54 9.30 -5.28
CA LEU A 146 3.71 9.77 -6.64
C LEU A 146 4.83 10.80 -6.66
N THR A 147 5.89 10.53 -7.41
CA THR A 147 7.02 11.46 -7.57
C THR A 147 6.66 12.62 -8.48
N ARG A 148 7.45 13.69 -8.44
CA ARG A 148 7.26 14.84 -9.33
C ARG A 148 7.41 14.49 -10.81
N THR A 149 8.14 13.42 -11.13
CA THR A 149 8.31 12.93 -12.51
C THR A 149 7.22 11.95 -12.95
N GLY A 150 6.23 11.68 -12.08
CA GLY A 150 5.09 10.85 -12.39
C GLY A 150 5.27 9.36 -12.14
N GLN A 151 6.34 8.96 -11.45
CA GLN A 151 6.57 7.57 -11.06
C GLN A 151 5.89 7.28 -9.71
N VAL A 152 5.41 6.05 -9.53
CA VAL A 152 4.90 5.60 -8.24
C VAL A 152 5.95 4.82 -7.47
N LYS A 153 5.92 4.97 -6.15
CA LYS A 153 6.73 4.18 -5.22
C LYS A 153 5.86 3.69 -4.09
N VAL A 154 5.85 2.38 -3.90
CA VAL A 154 5.12 1.73 -2.80
C VAL A 154 5.97 1.80 -1.55
N MET A 155 5.35 2.15 -0.45
CA MET A 155 5.99 2.25 0.85
C MET A 155 5.20 1.47 1.90
N ASP A 156 5.79 1.40 3.08
CA ASP A 156 5.13 0.89 4.27
C ASP A 156 4.74 -0.59 4.18
N PHE A 157 5.71 -1.43 3.84
CA PHE A 157 5.60 -2.88 4.01
C PHE A 157 5.54 -3.28 5.51
N GLY A 158 4.99 -2.41 6.33
CA GLY A 158 5.10 -2.44 7.78
C GLY A 158 4.30 -3.54 8.46
N ILE A 159 3.20 -3.96 7.85
CA ILE A 159 2.47 -5.14 8.30
C ILE A 159 2.72 -6.32 7.38
N ALA A 160 3.68 -6.17 6.45
CA ALA A 160 4.10 -7.23 5.56
C ALA A 160 4.63 -8.41 6.37
N ARG A 161 4.24 -9.60 5.96
CA ARG A 161 4.68 -10.84 6.58
C ARG A 161 5.14 -11.81 5.50
N ALA A 162 6.07 -12.69 5.88
CA ALA A 162 6.43 -13.81 5.03
C ALA A 162 5.19 -14.67 4.74
N MET A 163 5.12 -15.23 3.52
CA MET A 163 4.06 -16.17 3.17
C MET A 163 4.09 -17.36 4.14
N GLY A 164 2.94 -17.71 4.70
CA GLY A 164 2.81 -18.78 5.69
C GLY A 164 2.75 -18.32 7.14
N ASP A 165 2.97 -17.04 7.43
CA ASP A 165 2.76 -16.50 8.77
C ASP A 165 1.26 -16.45 9.08
N SER A 166 0.83 -17.19 10.11
CA SER A 166 -0.57 -17.25 10.51
C SER A 166 -0.98 -16.03 11.33
N GLY A 167 -1.92 -15.29 10.79
CA GLY A 167 -2.98 -14.61 11.45
C GLY A 167 -2.71 -13.48 12.44
N MET A 168 -3.06 -12.27 12.02
CA MET A 168 -3.64 -11.27 12.95
C MET A 168 -5.17 -11.47 12.98
N THR A 169 -5.76 -11.46 14.17
CA THR A 169 -7.21 -11.46 14.32
C THR A 169 -7.81 -10.13 13.86
N MET A 170 -9.03 -10.13 13.32
CA MET A 170 -9.76 -8.93 12.88
C MET A 170 -9.78 -7.80 13.92
N THR A 171 -9.74 -8.11 15.19
CA THR A 171 -9.71 -7.14 16.29
C THR A 171 -8.43 -6.30 16.34
N GLN A 172 -7.31 -6.83 15.87
CA GLN A 172 -6.04 -6.10 15.81
C GLN A 172 -5.92 -5.25 14.53
N THR A 173 -6.60 -5.68 13.46
CA THR A 173 -6.64 -4.96 12.18
C THR A 173 -7.71 -3.86 12.17
N ALA A 174 -8.83 -4.05 12.85
CA ALA A 174 -9.92 -3.07 12.93
C ALA A 174 -9.54 -1.82 13.75
N ALA A 175 -8.49 -1.89 14.56
CA ALA A 175 -7.95 -0.72 15.27
C ALA A 175 -7.30 0.30 14.32
N VAL A 176 -7.04 -0.05 13.05
CA VAL A 176 -6.51 0.86 12.03
C VAL A 176 -7.69 1.41 11.23
N ILE A 177 -8.27 2.47 11.73
CA ILE A 177 -9.32 3.25 11.06
C ILE A 177 -8.81 3.68 9.68
N GLY A 178 -9.52 3.31 8.60
CA GLY A 178 -9.17 3.65 7.22
C GLY A 178 -8.61 2.49 6.38
N THR A 179 -8.15 1.40 7.00
CA THR A 179 -7.70 0.20 6.28
C THR A 179 -8.85 -0.66 5.78
N ALA A 180 -10.02 -0.61 6.41
CA ALA A 180 -11.18 -1.42 6.05
C ALA A 180 -11.63 -1.24 4.59
N GLN A 181 -11.45 -0.07 4.01
CA GLN A 181 -11.84 0.24 2.63
C GLN A 181 -11.05 -0.55 1.57
N TYR A 182 -9.91 -1.12 1.94
CA TYR A 182 -8.99 -1.82 1.03
C TYR A 182 -8.72 -3.28 1.44
N LEU A 183 -9.39 -3.76 2.50
CA LEU A 183 -9.25 -5.14 2.97
C LEU A 183 -9.79 -6.14 1.95
N SER A 184 -9.04 -7.21 1.72
CA SER A 184 -9.57 -8.36 1.00
C SER A 184 -10.62 -9.13 1.83
N PRO A 185 -11.53 -9.89 1.18
CA PRO A 185 -12.47 -10.71 1.90
C PRO A 185 -11.80 -11.68 2.88
N GLU A 186 -10.71 -12.33 2.50
CA GLU A 186 -9.95 -13.24 3.35
C GLU A 186 -9.32 -12.53 4.56
N GLN A 187 -8.85 -11.29 4.40
CA GLN A 187 -8.37 -10.48 5.53
C GLN A 187 -9.52 -10.13 6.48
N ALA A 188 -10.66 -9.73 5.93
CA ALA A 188 -11.84 -9.37 6.73
C ALA A 188 -12.37 -10.57 7.53
N LYS A 189 -12.24 -11.79 7.01
CA LYS A 189 -12.66 -13.02 7.67
C LYS A 189 -11.58 -13.61 8.59
N GLY A 190 -10.37 -13.04 8.61
CA GLY A 190 -9.26 -13.60 9.37
C GLY A 190 -8.72 -14.92 8.81
N GLU A 191 -8.94 -15.17 7.53
CA GLU A 191 -8.44 -16.34 6.83
C GLU A 191 -6.99 -16.16 6.38
N GLN A 192 -6.39 -17.21 5.84
CA GLN A 192 -5.04 -17.16 5.30
C GLN A 192 -4.92 -16.20 4.12
N VAL A 193 -3.88 -15.35 4.14
CA VAL A 193 -3.64 -14.29 3.18
C VAL A 193 -2.44 -14.66 2.31
N ASP A 194 -2.56 -14.47 1.01
CA ASP A 194 -1.47 -14.64 0.06
C ASP A 194 -1.33 -13.42 -0.87
N ALA A 195 -0.49 -13.54 -1.90
CA ALA A 195 -0.24 -12.47 -2.88
C ALA A 195 -1.53 -11.93 -3.52
N ARG A 196 -2.54 -12.77 -3.72
CA ARG A 196 -3.81 -12.39 -4.35
C ARG A 196 -4.65 -11.43 -3.51
N SER A 197 -4.41 -11.37 -2.20
CA SER A 197 -5.00 -10.36 -1.32
C SER A 197 -4.49 -8.94 -1.65
N ASP A 198 -3.21 -8.82 -1.97
CA ASP A 198 -2.65 -7.55 -2.43
C ASP A 198 -3.25 -7.13 -3.78
N LEU A 199 -3.59 -8.08 -4.64
CA LEU A 199 -4.22 -7.80 -5.95
C LEU A 199 -5.65 -7.30 -5.77
N TYR A 200 -6.38 -7.84 -4.80
CA TYR A 200 -7.70 -7.31 -4.43
C TYR A 200 -7.58 -5.86 -3.93
N SER A 201 -6.68 -5.59 -3.01
CA SER A 201 -6.47 -4.24 -2.49
C SER A 201 -6.02 -3.26 -3.58
N THR A 202 -5.21 -3.72 -4.53
CA THR A 202 -4.83 -2.95 -5.72
C THR A 202 -6.04 -2.66 -6.60
N GLY A 203 -6.96 -3.61 -6.72
CA GLY A 203 -8.25 -3.39 -7.39
C GLY A 203 -9.09 -2.30 -6.71
N CYS A 204 -9.12 -2.28 -5.37
CA CYS A 204 -9.76 -1.21 -4.62
C CYS A 204 -9.10 0.15 -4.87
N LEU A 205 -7.78 0.18 -4.90
CA LEU A 205 -7.01 1.38 -5.22
C LEU A 205 -7.33 1.90 -6.64
N LEU A 206 -7.28 1.02 -7.63
CA LEU A 206 -7.60 1.37 -9.02
C LEU A 206 -9.04 1.88 -9.15
N TYR A 207 -9.98 1.23 -8.47
CA TYR A 207 -11.38 1.68 -8.43
C TYR A 207 -11.47 3.13 -7.96
N GLU A 208 -10.81 3.47 -6.88
CA GLU A 208 -10.81 4.82 -6.32
C GLU A 208 -10.06 5.82 -7.20
N LEU A 209 -8.96 5.45 -7.82
CA LEU A 209 -8.26 6.31 -8.78
C LEU A 209 -9.14 6.64 -9.99
N LEU A 210 -9.96 5.69 -10.44
CA LEU A 210 -10.86 5.86 -11.57
C LEU A 210 -12.12 6.69 -11.23
N THR A 211 -12.66 6.53 -10.03
CA THR A 211 -14.00 7.07 -9.67
C THR A 211 -13.96 8.13 -8.57
N VAL A 212 -12.81 8.34 -7.94
CA VAL A 212 -12.61 9.21 -6.77
C VAL A 212 -13.36 8.71 -5.52
N ARG A 213 -13.84 7.47 -5.53
CA ARG A 213 -14.51 6.83 -4.39
C ARG A 213 -14.09 5.37 -4.27
N PRO A 214 -14.00 4.82 -3.05
CA PRO A 214 -13.71 3.39 -2.89
C PRO A 214 -14.89 2.54 -3.38
N PRO A 215 -14.68 1.22 -3.62
CA PRO A 215 -15.75 0.33 -4.10
C PRO A 215 -16.95 0.26 -3.16
N PHE A 216 -16.70 0.36 -1.87
CA PHE A 216 -17.73 0.28 -0.83
C PHE A 216 -17.62 1.44 0.14
N VAL A 217 -18.76 1.97 0.53
CA VAL A 217 -18.89 3.05 1.52
C VAL A 217 -19.91 2.60 2.57
N GLY A 218 -19.56 2.76 3.83
CA GLY A 218 -20.43 2.39 4.95
C GLY A 218 -20.19 3.27 6.17
N ASP A 219 -21.09 3.18 7.15
CA ASP A 219 -21.09 4.02 8.35
C ASP A 219 -20.01 3.64 9.38
N SER A 220 -19.41 2.47 9.22
CA SER A 220 -18.38 1.97 10.14
C SER A 220 -17.38 1.06 9.42
N PRO A 221 -16.16 0.88 9.97
CA PRO A 221 -15.21 -0.09 9.43
C PRO A 221 -15.77 -1.52 9.35
N VAL A 222 -16.58 -1.93 10.31
CA VAL A 222 -17.24 -3.26 10.33
C VAL A 222 -18.22 -3.39 9.18
N ALA A 223 -19.02 -2.36 8.90
CA ALA A 223 -19.96 -2.35 7.77
C ALA A 223 -19.22 -2.47 6.43
N VAL A 224 -18.13 -1.72 6.25
CA VAL A 224 -17.30 -1.78 5.04
C VAL A 224 -16.63 -3.14 4.88
N ALA A 225 -16.10 -3.72 5.96
CA ALA A 225 -15.51 -5.05 5.95
C ALA A 225 -16.55 -6.11 5.54
N TYR A 226 -17.78 -6.01 6.03
CA TYR A 226 -18.89 -6.89 5.64
C TYR A 226 -19.18 -6.77 4.13
N GLN A 227 -19.19 -5.57 3.59
CA GLN A 227 -19.40 -5.33 2.15
C GLN A 227 -18.30 -6.00 1.30
N HIS A 228 -17.04 -5.94 1.74
CA HIS A 228 -15.96 -6.64 1.05
C HIS A 228 -16.14 -8.15 1.03
N VAL A 229 -16.76 -8.71 2.04
CA VAL A 229 -17.04 -10.16 2.12
C VAL A 229 -18.26 -10.55 1.26
N ARG A 230 -19.29 -9.71 1.21
CA ARG A 230 -20.63 -10.14 0.75
C ARG A 230 -21.18 -9.39 -0.45
N GLU A 231 -20.80 -8.13 -0.67
CA GLU A 231 -21.42 -7.31 -1.71
C GLU A 231 -20.54 -7.24 -2.97
N GLU A 232 -21.21 -7.30 -4.12
CA GLU A 232 -20.55 -7.04 -5.41
C GLU A 232 -20.45 -5.53 -5.64
N PRO A 233 -19.28 -5.02 -6.08
CA PRO A 233 -19.13 -3.61 -6.37
C PRO A 233 -19.85 -3.24 -7.67
N GLN A 234 -20.32 -1.99 -7.75
CA GLN A 234 -20.78 -1.43 -9.01
C GLN A 234 -19.60 -1.28 -9.97
N PRO A 235 -19.78 -1.54 -11.28
CA PRO A 235 -18.71 -1.25 -12.23
C PRO A 235 -18.27 0.21 -12.15
N PRO A 236 -16.97 0.52 -12.23
CA PRO A 236 -16.48 1.90 -12.18
C PRO A 236 -17.15 2.84 -13.19
N SER A 237 -17.49 2.34 -14.39
CA SER A 237 -18.18 3.11 -15.43
C SER A 237 -19.55 3.63 -15.01
N THR A 238 -20.15 3.06 -13.96
CA THR A 238 -21.39 3.59 -13.35
C THR A 238 -21.19 5.05 -12.88
N TYR A 239 -20.01 5.40 -12.42
CA TYR A 239 -19.69 6.73 -11.88
C TYR A 239 -19.00 7.65 -12.89
N ASP A 240 -18.42 7.12 -13.96
CA ASP A 240 -17.75 7.88 -14.99
C ASP A 240 -17.86 7.16 -16.33
N PRO A 241 -18.62 7.73 -17.30
CA PRO A 241 -18.81 7.10 -18.59
C PRO A 241 -17.56 7.06 -19.49
N GLU A 242 -16.50 7.77 -19.14
CA GLU A 242 -15.20 7.71 -19.83
C GLU A 242 -14.44 6.41 -19.53
N ILE A 243 -14.83 5.71 -18.45
CA ILE A 243 -14.22 4.42 -18.08
C ILE A 243 -14.72 3.36 -19.07
N THR A 244 -13.77 2.69 -19.72
CA THR A 244 -14.06 1.70 -20.75
C THR A 244 -14.55 0.36 -20.17
N PRO A 245 -15.22 -0.48 -20.97
CA PRO A 245 -15.56 -1.85 -20.54
C PRO A 245 -14.34 -2.70 -20.15
N ASP A 246 -13.20 -2.50 -20.81
CA ASP A 246 -11.96 -3.19 -20.46
C ASP A 246 -11.47 -2.82 -19.05
N MET A 247 -11.54 -1.55 -18.71
CA MET A 247 -11.18 -1.08 -17.35
C MET A 247 -12.12 -1.65 -16.30
N ASP A 248 -13.43 -1.67 -16.57
CA ASP A 248 -14.42 -2.31 -15.68
C ASP A 248 -14.08 -3.79 -15.46
N ALA A 249 -13.80 -4.52 -16.53
CA ALA A 249 -13.51 -5.94 -16.46
C ALA A 249 -12.25 -6.25 -15.62
N ILE A 250 -11.21 -5.45 -15.78
CA ILE A 250 -9.96 -5.58 -15.00
C ILE A 250 -10.24 -5.37 -13.51
N VAL A 251 -10.92 -4.28 -13.17
CA VAL A 251 -11.24 -3.96 -11.77
C VAL A 251 -12.11 -5.04 -11.15
N LEU A 252 -13.16 -5.46 -11.84
CA LEU A 252 -14.09 -6.47 -11.32
C LEU A 252 -13.42 -7.84 -11.14
N LYS A 253 -12.49 -8.21 -12.03
CA LYS A 253 -11.70 -9.43 -11.84
C LYS A 253 -10.80 -9.34 -10.61
N ALA A 254 -10.13 -8.23 -10.39
CA ALA A 254 -9.31 -8.02 -9.20
C ALA A 254 -10.14 -8.08 -7.92
N LEU A 255 -11.40 -7.63 -7.97
CA LEU A 255 -12.32 -7.59 -6.82
C LEU A 255 -13.17 -8.85 -6.65
N ALA A 256 -12.89 -9.94 -7.37
CA ALA A 256 -13.56 -11.22 -7.14
C ALA A 256 -13.38 -11.68 -5.69
N LYS A 257 -14.47 -12.13 -5.07
CA LYS A 257 -14.46 -12.54 -3.65
C LYS A 257 -13.59 -13.77 -3.42
N ASP A 258 -13.69 -14.75 -4.31
CA ASP A 258 -12.85 -15.94 -4.28
C ASP A 258 -11.49 -15.64 -4.91
N PRO A 259 -10.37 -15.84 -4.18
CA PRO A 259 -9.02 -15.61 -4.72
C PRO A 259 -8.74 -16.40 -6.01
N ASP A 260 -9.32 -17.58 -6.19
CA ASP A 260 -9.10 -18.42 -7.35
C ASP A 260 -9.66 -17.81 -8.65
N TYR A 261 -10.61 -16.89 -8.55
CA TYR A 261 -11.21 -16.18 -9.70
C TYR A 261 -10.56 -14.82 -9.97
N ARG A 262 -9.64 -14.38 -9.10
CA ARG A 262 -8.85 -13.16 -9.32
C ARG A 262 -7.70 -13.42 -10.28
N TYR A 263 -6.95 -12.37 -10.58
CA TYR A 263 -5.60 -12.52 -11.12
C TYR A 263 -4.76 -13.37 -10.16
N GLN A 264 -3.94 -14.25 -10.71
CA GLN A 264 -3.13 -15.16 -9.89
C GLN A 264 -1.73 -14.61 -9.59
N SER A 265 -1.33 -13.54 -10.29
CA SER A 265 -0.08 -12.82 -10.05
C SER A 265 -0.24 -11.35 -10.38
N ALA A 266 0.63 -10.52 -9.83
CA ALA A 266 0.69 -9.09 -10.15
C ALA A 266 1.02 -8.88 -11.64
N ASP A 267 1.92 -9.68 -12.20
CA ASP A 267 2.27 -9.63 -13.63
C ASP A 267 1.07 -9.95 -14.53
N GLU A 268 0.21 -10.88 -14.15
CA GLU A 268 -1.01 -11.20 -14.89
C GLU A 268 -1.97 -9.99 -14.94
N MET A 269 -2.18 -9.33 -13.81
CA MET A 269 -3.02 -8.13 -13.76
C MET A 269 -2.38 -6.98 -14.55
N ARG A 270 -1.08 -6.79 -14.43
CA ARG A 270 -0.34 -5.77 -15.16
C ARG A 270 -0.43 -5.99 -16.68
N ALA A 271 -0.33 -7.23 -17.14
CA ALA A 271 -0.45 -7.56 -18.56
C ALA A 271 -1.80 -7.13 -19.15
N ASP A 272 -2.89 -7.34 -18.41
CA ASP A 272 -4.22 -6.90 -18.83
C ASP A 272 -4.34 -5.36 -18.85
N ILE A 273 -3.76 -4.67 -17.88
CA ILE A 273 -3.75 -3.20 -17.86
C ILE A 273 -2.95 -2.66 -19.07
N GLU A 274 -1.78 -3.20 -19.32
CA GLU A 274 -0.95 -2.79 -20.47
C GLU A 274 -1.65 -3.08 -21.79
N ALA A 275 -2.33 -4.21 -21.91
CA ALA A 275 -3.14 -4.53 -23.08
C ALA A 275 -4.26 -3.50 -23.31
N ALA A 276 -4.96 -3.11 -22.27
CA ALA A 276 -5.98 -2.07 -22.33
C ALA A 276 -5.42 -0.72 -22.79
N LEU A 277 -4.26 -0.34 -22.26
CA LEU A 277 -3.57 0.91 -22.62
C LEU A 277 -3.09 0.91 -24.07
N ASP A 278 -2.70 -0.25 -24.60
CA ASP A 278 -2.18 -0.42 -25.97
C ASP A 278 -3.27 -0.75 -26.99
N GLY A 279 -4.54 -0.79 -26.58
CA GLY A 279 -5.66 -1.14 -27.47
C GLY A 279 -5.67 -2.61 -27.90
N GLN A 280 -5.01 -3.47 -27.13
CA GLN A 280 -4.97 -4.92 -27.38
C GLN A 280 -6.08 -5.66 -26.62
N PRO A 281 -6.45 -6.88 -27.03
CA PRO A 281 -7.47 -7.66 -26.31
C PRO A 281 -7.10 -7.88 -24.85
N VAL A 282 -8.07 -7.68 -23.95
CA VAL A 282 -7.93 -7.84 -22.51
C VAL A 282 -8.54 -9.18 -22.10
N ALA A 283 -7.77 -10.02 -21.41
CA ALA A 283 -8.21 -11.36 -21.02
C ALA A 283 -9.44 -11.33 -20.09
N ALA A 284 -9.51 -10.38 -19.16
CA ALA A 284 -10.66 -10.21 -18.28
C ALA A 284 -11.96 -9.92 -19.05
N THR A 285 -11.89 -9.10 -20.10
CA THR A 285 -13.05 -8.79 -20.97
C THR A 285 -13.49 -10.00 -21.77
N ALA A 286 -12.56 -10.76 -22.31
CA ALA A 286 -12.86 -11.99 -23.05
C ALA A 286 -13.54 -13.03 -22.16
N ALA A 287 -13.13 -13.15 -20.89
CA ALA A 287 -13.75 -14.04 -19.93
C ALA A 287 -15.21 -13.64 -19.62
N LEU A 288 -15.50 -12.34 -19.50
CA LEU A 288 -16.86 -11.84 -19.31
C LEU A 288 -17.74 -12.06 -20.54
N GLY A 289 -17.21 -11.88 -21.76
CA GLY A 289 -17.91 -12.16 -23.01
C GLY A 289 -18.32 -13.63 -23.16
N GLY A 290 -17.55 -14.57 -22.65
CA GLY A 290 -17.86 -15.99 -22.62
C GLY A 290 -19.01 -16.37 -21.68
N VAL A 291 -19.29 -15.54 -20.68
CA VAL A 291 -20.39 -15.75 -19.71
C VAL A 291 -21.73 -15.24 -20.26
N TYR A 292 -21.72 -14.29 -21.15
CA TYR A 292 -22.92 -13.68 -21.73
C TYR A 292 -23.24 -14.14 -23.18
N ALA A 293 -22.46 -15.04 -23.70
CA ALA A 293 -22.70 -15.61 -25.02
C ALA A 293 -23.74 -16.79 -25.01
#